data_ac5e2c1e09d5b06bf53ae25cb1e8866a
#
_entry.id   ac5e2c1e09d5b06bf53ae25cb1e8866a
#
_cell.length_a   1.000
_cell.length_b   1.000
_cell.length_c   1.000
_cell.angle_alpha   90.00
_cell.angle_beta   90.00
_cell.angle_gamma   90.00
#
_symmetry.space_group_name_H-M   'P 1'
#
loop_
_entity.id
_entity.type
_entity.pdbx_description
1 polymer ?
#
loop_
_entity_poly.entity_id
_entity_poly.type
_entity_poly.pdbx_seq_one_letter_code
_entity_poly.pdbx_strand_id
1 'polypeptide(L)'
;MESYYQEAGRAGRDGLPAECILLYAGQDVITNQFFIENMAQESEDPETTALIRQREEKRLKKMTFYCFTHECLRDYILRYFGEYGSNYCGNCSNCLSEFETVDVTVAAKAILGCVRECRQRYGTTVILDTLHGANTAKIRQYHMDENSHYGELSKEPVYRLRQILNELQVREYLYVTADTYSIVRLLPKASELLDEDGTMLMKMAKEEKRILK
;
A
#
# COMPACT_ATOMS: atom_id res chain seq x y z
N MET A 1 8.21 -13.21 3.20
CA MET A 1 7.69 -14.16 2.18
C MET A 1 7.89 -15.60 2.61
N GLU A 2 9.07 -16.00 3.03
CA GLU A 2 9.42 -17.39 3.36
C GLU A 2 8.51 -17.99 4.45
N SER A 3 8.33 -17.26 5.56
CA SER A 3 7.45 -17.70 6.66
C SER A 3 5.99 -17.84 6.20
N TYR A 4 5.51 -16.88 5.38
CA TYR A 4 4.17 -16.97 4.81
C TYR A 4 4.01 -18.21 3.91
N TYR A 5 4.98 -18.48 3.05
CA TYR A 5 4.97 -19.66 2.18
C TYR A 5 4.95 -20.97 2.99
N GLN A 6 5.74 -21.04 4.06
CA GLN A 6 5.76 -22.22 4.94
C GLN A 6 4.44 -22.44 5.65
N GLU A 7 3.80 -21.38 6.16
CA GLU A 7 2.51 -21.48 6.84
C GLU A 7 1.37 -21.79 5.84
N ALA A 8 1.32 -21.10 4.71
CA ALA A 8 0.34 -21.36 3.65
C ALA A 8 0.49 -22.79 3.09
N GLY A 9 1.71 -23.30 2.95
CA GLY A 9 2.01 -24.64 2.47
C GLY A 9 1.61 -25.78 3.42
N ARG A 10 1.11 -25.46 4.62
CA ARG A 10 0.53 -26.46 5.54
C ARG A 10 -0.90 -26.81 5.19
N ALA A 11 -1.61 -25.91 4.50
CA ALA A 11 -2.98 -26.10 4.10
C ALA A 11 -3.09 -27.16 2.99
N GLY A 12 -4.15 -27.97 3.01
CA GLY A 12 -4.47 -28.95 1.96
C GLY A 12 -3.52 -30.15 1.86
N ARG A 13 -2.71 -30.46 2.88
CA ARG A 13 -1.80 -31.63 2.88
C ARG A 13 -2.52 -32.97 2.85
N ASP A 14 -3.77 -32.98 3.24
CA ASP A 14 -4.68 -34.13 3.16
C ASP A 14 -5.30 -34.30 1.78
N GLY A 15 -4.95 -33.45 0.81
CA GLY A 15 -5.52 -33.45 -0.54
C GLY A 15 -6.88 -32.78 -0.67
N LEU A 16 -7.41 -32.24 0.42
CA LEU A 16 -8.68 -31.49 0.40
C LEU A 16 -8.45 -30.03 -0.03
N PRO A 17 -9.45 -29.40 -0.66
CA PRO A 17 -9.39 -27.98 -0.94
C PRO A 17 -9.17 -27.16 0.34
N ALA A 18 -8.23 -26.23 0.31
CA ALA A 18 -7.92 -25.34 1.42
C ALA A 18 -7.75 -23.91 0.94
N GLU A 19 -8.12 -22.96 1.78
CA GLU A 19 -8.02 -21.53 1.50
C GLU A 19 -6.96 -20.90 2.39
N CYS A 20 -6.08 -20.08 1.79
CA CYS A 20 -5.07 -19.30 2.49
C CYS A 20 -5.46 -17.83 2.45
N ILE A 21 -5.83 -17.29 3.60
CA ILE A 21 -6.24 -15.88 3.73
C ILE A 21 -5.11 -15.08 4.38
N LEU A 22 -4.63 -14.04 3.68
CA LEU A 22 -3.68 -13.08 4.22
C LEU A 22 -4.41 -11.83 4.66
N LEU A 23 -4.34 -11.53 5.95
CA LEU A 23 -4.83 -10.27 6.52
C LEU A 23 -3.69 -9.26 6.50
N TYR A 24 -3.97 -8.05 6.02
CA TYR A 24 -2.99 -6.97 5.90
C TYR A 24 -3.57 -5.65 6.41
N ALA A 25 -2.77 -4.93 7.18
CA ALA A 25 -3.02 -3.55 7.54
C ALA A 25 -1.75 -2.71 7.36
N GLY A 26 -1.88 -1.44 7.01
CA GLY A 26 -0.71 -0.54 6.88
C GLY A 26 0.11 -0.44 8.19
N GLN A 27 -0.55 -0.62 9.33
CA GLN A 27 0.10 -0.67 10.65
C GLN A 27 1.10 -1.83 10.77
N ASP A 28 0.87 -2.94 10.06
CA ASP A 28 1.78 -4.10 10.09
C ASP A 28 3.16 -3.73 9.51
N VAL A 29 3.18 -2.90 8.48
CA VAL A 29 4.44 -2.40 7.89
C VAL A 29 5.20 -1.55 8.91
N ILE A 30 4.52 -0.62 9.58
CA ILE A 30 5.12 0.25 10.59
C ILE A 30 5.69 -0.57 11.75
N THR A 31 4.93 -1.55 12.24
CA THR A 31 5.36 -2.45 13.31
C THR A 31 6.59 -3.27 12.90
N ASN A 32 6.61 -3.82 11.69
CA ASN A 32 7.76 -4.57 11.20
C ASN A 32 8.98 -3.68 10.98
N GLN A 33 8.80 -2.44 10.47
CA GLN A 33 9.89 -1.47 10.36
C GLN A 33 10.51 -1.16 11.72
N PHE A 34 9.68 -0.94 12.75
CA PHE A 34 10.13 -0.74 14.11
C PHE A 34 10.97 -1.92 14.63
N PHE A 35 10.55 -3.16 14.38
CA PHE A 35 11.33 -4.33 14.75
C PHE A 35 12.67 -4.39 14.00
N ILE A 36 12.68 -4.14 12.72
CA ILE A 36 13.90 -4.11 11.90
C ILE A 36 14.89 -3.06 12.43
N GLU A 37 14.40 -1.88 12.80
CA GLU A 37 15.22 -0.81 13.37
C GLU A 37 15.84 -1.22 14.72
N ASN A 38 15.08 -1.91 15.58
CA ASN A 38 15.55 -2.30 16.91
C ASN A 38 16.42 -3.57 16.90
N MET A 39 16.15 -4.54 16.03
CA MET A 39 17.02 -5.74 15.88
C MET A 39 18.46 -5.38 15.51
N ALA A 40 18.64 -4.28 14.79
CA ALA A 40 19.95 -3.81 14.36
C ALA A 40 20.82 -3.26 15.52
N GLN A 41 20.26 -3.06 16.71
CA GLN A 41 21.01 -2.54 17.88
C GLN A 41 21.74 -3.65 18.66
N GLU A 42 21.49 -4.93 18.37
CA GLU A 42 22.03 -6.06 19.11
C GLU A 42 23.38 -6.59 18.55
N SER A 43 23.85 -6.07 17.42
CA SER A 43 25.11 -6.52 16.80
C SER A 43 26.26 -5.56 17.14
N GLU A 44 27.42 -6.12 17.48
CA GLU A 44 28.63 -5.34 17.82
C GLU A 44 29.31 -4.70 16.59
N ASP A 45 28.97 -5.16 15.35
CA ASP A 45 29.56 -4.67 14.12
C ASP A 45 28.56 -3.80 13.33
N PRO A 46 28.83 -2.49 13.17
CA PRO A 46 27.93 -1.56 12.47
C PRO A 46 27.69 -1.90 10.99
N GLU A 47 28.68 -2.47 10.30
CA GLU A 47 28.59 -2.80 8.89
C GLU A 47 27.66 -4.02 8.66
N THR A 48 27.84 -5.06 9.46
CA THR A 48 26.96 -6.24 9.47
C THR A 48 25.52 -5.85 9.82
N THR A 49 25.36 -4.97 10.81
CA THR A 49 24.05 -4.42 11.21
C THR A 49 23.34 -3.73 10.06
N ALA A 50 24.03 -2.86 9.30
CA ALA A 50 23.48 -2.15 8.18
C ALA A 50 23.05 -3.10 7.05
N LEU A 51 23.83 -4.15 6.77
CA LEU A 51 23.51 -5.17 5.76
C LEU A 51 22.27 -5.98 6.15
N ILE A 52 22.16 -6.40 7.41
CA ILE A 52 20.97 -7.12 7.93
C ILE A 52 19.73 -6.23 7.78
N ARG A 53 19.80 -4.97 8.22
CA ARG A 53 18.71 -4.02 8.10
C ARG A 53 18.24 -3.87 6.66
N GLN A 54 19.14 -3.60 5.74
CA GLN A 54 18.83 -3.45 4.33
C GLN A 54 18.16 -4.71 3.75
N ARG A 55 18.60 -5.88 4.16
CA ARG A 55 18.03 -7.16 3.74
C ARG A 55 16.60 -7.32 4.25
N GLU A 56 16.35 -7.04 5.53
CA GLU A 56 15.03 -7.17 6.12
C GLU A 56 14.04 -6.11 5.59
N GLU A 57 14.49 -4.89 5.35
CA GLU A 57 13.70 -3.85 4.67
C GLU A 57 13.29 -4.30 3.24
N LYS A 58 14.20 -4.90 2.48
CA LYS A 58 13.89 -5.48 1.16
C LYS A 58 12.88 -6.61 1.24
N ARG A 59 12.95 -7.47 2.27
CA ARG A 59 11.98 -8.55 2.51
C ARG A 59 10.61 -8.01 2.87
N LEU A 60 10.55 -7.02 3.75
CA LEU A 60 9.31 -6.34 4.13
C LEU A 60 8.66 -5.69 2.90
N LYS A 61 9.44 -4.96 2.09
CA LYS A 61 8.96 -4.35 0.84
C LYS A 61 8.36 -5.39 -0.11
N LYS A 62 9.03 -6.53 -0.31
CA LYS A 62 8.51 -7.61 -1.16
C LYS A 62 7.21 -8.20 -0.64
N MET A 63 7.07 -8.37 0.68
CA MET A 63 5.83 -8.85 1.28
C MET A 63 4.70 -7.84 1.15
N THR A 64 5.00 -6.55 1.34
CA THR A 64 4.05 -5.46 1.12
C THR A 64 3.55 -5.44 -0.33
N PHE A 65 4.46 -5.56 -1.31
CA PHE A 65 4.06 -5.65 -2.72
C PHE A 65 3.19 -6.87 -3.01
N TYR A 66 3.45 -8.00 -2.38
CA TYR A 66 2.60 -9.19 -2.50
C TYR A 66 1.16 -8.92 -2.05
N CYS A 67 0.97 -8.12 -0.98
CA CYS A 67 -0.36 -7.77 -0.49
C CYS A 67 -1.16 -6.88 -1.46
N PHE A 68 -0.49 -6.13 -2.32
CA PHE A 68 -1.12 -5.18 -3.25
C PHE A 68 -1.05 -5.59 -4.72
N THR A 69 -0.32 -6.65 -5.05
CA THR A 69 -0.17 -7.05 -6.44
C THR A 69 -1.50 -7.49 -7.06
N HIS A 70 -1.67 -7.17 -8.34
CA HIS A 70 -2.75 -7.69 -9.18
C HIS A 70 -2.29 -8.83 -10.09
N GLU A 71 -1.02 -9.23 -9.96
CA GLU A 71 -0.48 -10.38 -10.65
C GLU A 71 -0.94 -11.68 -9.98
N CYS A 72 -0.70 -12.81 -10.63
CA CYS A 72 -0.98 -14.11 -10.04
C CYS A 72 -0.21 -14.28 -8.71
N LEU A 73 -0.93 -14.44 -7.60
CA LEU A 73 -0.33 -14.56 -6.27
C LEU A 73 0.60 -15.76 -6.17
N ARG A 74 0.24 -16.89 -6.79
CA ARG A 74 1.09 -18.08 -6.81
C ARG A 74 2.38 -17.86 -7.62
N ASP A 75 2.27 -17.27 -8.80
CA ASP A 75 3.42 -16.96 -9.64
C ASP A 75 4.35 -15.95 -8.98
N TYR A 76 3.80 -14.96 -8.26
CA TYR A 76 4.60 -14.01 -7.50
C TYR A 76 5.47 -14.70 -6.44
N ILE A 77 4.91 -15.68 -5.72
CA ILE A 77 5.66 -16.48 -4.74
C ILE A 77 6.73 -17.32 -5.45
N LEU A 78 6.40 -18.00 -6.55
CA LEU A 78 7.34 -18.83 -7.31
C LEU A 78 8.52 -17.99 -7.81
N ARG A 79 8.26 -16.81 -8.37
CA ARG A 79 9.31 -15.88 -8.81
C ARG A 79 10.20 -15.40 -7.67
N TYR A 80 9.64 -15.24 -6.47
CA TYR A 80 10.42 -14.89 -5.28
C TYR A 80 11.45 -15.97 -4.96
N PHE A 81 11.16 -17.25 -5.22
CA PHE A 81 12.06 -18.38 -5.04
C PHE A 81 12.88 -18.74 -6.29
N GLY A 82 12.79 -17.94 -7.36
CA GLY A 82 13.56 -18.13 -8.60
C GLY A 82 12.89 -19.04 -9.62
N GLU A 83 11.65 -19.43 -9.41
CA GLU A 83 10.84 -20.19 -10.37
C GLU A 83 9.97 -19.22 -11.20
N TYR A 84 9.89 -19.45 -12.52
CA TYR A 84 9.15 -18.57 -13.42
C TYR A 84 7.99 -19.35 -14.05
N GLY A 85 6.80 -18.81 -13.95
CA GLY A 85 5.56 -19.36 -14.47
C GLY A 85 4.90 -18.47 -15.53
N SER A 86 3.64 -18.75 -15.81
CA SER A 86 2.84 -18.06 -16.84
C SER A 86 2.10 -16.82 -16.30
N ASN A 87 2.37 -16.37 -15.09
CA ASN A 87 1.60 -15.34 -14.38
C ASN A 87 0.10 -15.62 -14.29
N TYR A 88 -0.29 -16.90 -14.31
CA TYR A 88 -1.66 -17.36 -14.18
C TYR A 88 -1.74 -18.78 -13.59
N CYS A 89 -2.47 -18.96 -12.48
CA CYS A 89 -2.65 -20.26 -11.85
C CYS A 89 -4.10 -20.77 -11.87
N GLY A 90 -5.06 -19.94 -12.28
CA GLY A 90 -6.48 -20.27 -12.34
C GLY A 90 -7.15 -20.55 -10.98
N ASN A 91 -6.47 -20.28 -9.85
CA ASN A 91 -6.95 -20.65 -8.52
C ASN A 91 -6.80 -19.57 -7.46
N CYS A 92 -5.89 -18.61 -7.60
CA CYS A 92 -5.75 -17.53 -6.62
C CYS A 92 -6.81 -16.44 -6.83
N SER A 93 -7.08 -15.65 -5.80
CA SER A 93 -8.07 -14.57 -5.86
C SER A 93 -7.83 -13.63 -7.04
N ASN A 94 -6.57 -13.27 -7.35
CA ASN A 94 -6.26 -12.39 -8.47
C ASN A 94 -6.53 -13.04 -9.85
N CYS A 95 -6.36 -14.36 -9.99
CA CYS A 95 -6.68 -15.06 -11.23
C CYS A 95 -8.19 -15.26 -11.43
N LEU A 96 -8.93 -15.34 -10.33
CA LEU A 96 -10.39 -15.54 -10.34
C LEU A 96 -11.18 -14.22 -10.34
N SER A 97 -10.55 -13.11 -9.96
CA SER A 97 -11.18 -11.78 -9.95
C SER A 97 -11.16 -11.14 -11.33
N GLU A 98 -12.24 -10.47 -11.66
CA GLU A 98 -12.27 -9.55 -12.79
C GLU A 98 -11.74 -8.18 -12.35
N PHE A 99 -10.73 -7.68 -13.06
CA PHE A 99 -10.19 -6.34 -12.86
C PHE A 99 -10.57 -5.44 -14.02
N GLU A 100 -10.80 -4.17 -13.71
CA GLU A 100 -10.87 -3.09 -14.69
C GLU A 100 -9.69 -2.14 -14.48
N THR A 101 -9.24 -1.53 -15.57
CA THR A 101 -8.25 -0.45 -15.50
C THR A 101 -8.97 0.86 -15.37
N VAL A 102 -8.76 1.56 -14.27
CA VAL A 102 -9.40 2.84 -13.96
C VAL A 102 -8.35 3.93 -14.00
N ASP A 103 -8.69 5.04 -14.62
CA ASP A 103 -7.89 6.26 -14.55
C ASP A 103 -8.14 6.92 -13.18
N VAL A 104 -7.10 6.97 -12.36
CA VAL A 104 -7.12 7.58 -11.04
C VAL A 104 -6.24 8.83 -10.96
N THR A 105 -5.87 9.39 -12.11
CA THR A 105 -4.95 10.53 -12.23
C THR A 105 -5.39 11.72 -11.38
N VAL A 106 -6.66 12.11 -11.47
CA VAL A 106 -7.19 13.25 -10.71
C VAL A 106 -7.06 13.00 -9.20
N ALA A 107 -7.51 11.85 -8.74
CA ALA A 107 -7.45 11.50 -7.32
C ALA A 107 -6.00 11.36 -6.82
N ALA A 108 -5.13 10.78 -7.62
CA ALA A 108 -3.71 10.65 -7.29
C ALA A 108 -3.01 12.03 -7.19
N LYS A 109 -3.26 12.93 -8.15
CA LYS A 109 -2.74 14.31 -8.12
C LYS A 109 -3.29 15.09 -6.92
N ALA A 110 -4.58 14.96 -6.61
CA ALA A 110 -5.19 15.60 -5.44
C ALA A 110 -4.55 15.11 -4.13
N ILE A 111 -4.30 13.80 -3.98
CA ILE A 111 -3.60 13.23 -2.81
C ILE A 111 -2.20 13.83 -2.67
N LEU A 112 -1.39 13.81 -3.73
CA LEU A 112 -0.03 14.35 -3.71
C LEU A 112 -0.01 15.86 -3.51
N GLY A 113 -0.95 16.59 -4.11
CA GLY A 113 -1.13 18.04 -3.96
C GLY A 113 -1.47 18.43 -2.52
N CYS A 114 -2.44 17.75 -1.92
CA CYS A 114 -2.82 17.94 -0.51
C CYS A 114 -1.63 17.71 0.43
N VAL A 115 -0.86 16.62 0.23
CA VAL A 115 0.34 16.34 1.02
C VAL A 115 1.40 17.41 0.85
N ARG A 116 1.61 17.92 -0.36
CA ARG A 116 2.55 19.00 -0.66
C ARG A 116 2.16 20.31 0.02
N GLU A 117 0.90 20.71 -0.10
CA GLU A 117 0.39 21.98 0.43
C GLU A 117 0.44 22.00 1.97
N CYS A 118 0.09 20.90 2.64
CA CYS A 118 0.22 20.81 4.10
C CYS A 118 1.67 20.59 4.57
N ARG A 119 2.65 20.75 3.68
CA ARG A 119 4.09 20.62 3.95
C ARG A 119 4.47 19.27 4.55
N GLN A 120 3.78 18.21 4.13
CA GLN A 120 4.07 16.83 4.54
C GLN A 120 4.10 16.66 6.07
N ARG A 121 3.11 17.22 6.78
CA ARG A 121 3.07 17.22 8.25
C ARG A 121 2.11 16.21 8.85
N TYR A 122 1.19 15.64 8.07
CA TYR A 122 0.09 14.87 8.58
C TYR A 122 0.09 13.43 8.07
N GLY A 123 -0.56 12.56 8.84
CA GLY A 123 -0.73 11.15 8.50
C GLY A 123 -1.90 10.89 7.55
N THR A 124 -1.98 9.65 7.09
CA THR A 124 -2.94 9.18 6.08
C THR A 124 -4.39 9.59 6.40
N THR A 125 -4.82 9.43 7.64
CA THR A 125 -6.22 9.73 8.03
C THR A 125 -6.54 11.20 7.81
N VAL A 126 -5.66 12.13 8.24
CA VAL A 126 -5.89 13.57 8.07
C VAL A 126 -5.93 13.94 6.58
N ILE A 127 -5.02 13.39 5.77
CA ILE A 127 -5.01 13.63 4.31
C ILE A 127 -6.30 13.16 3.67
N LEU A 128 -6.74 11.92 3.96
CA LEU A 128 -7.97 11.37 3.37
C LEU A 128 -9.23 12.09 3.86
N ASP A 129 -9.29 12.46 5.13
CA ASP A 129 -10.39 13.25 5.71
C ASP A 129 -10.48 14.63 5.05
N THR A 130 -9.34 15.28 4.77
CA THR A 130 -9.29 16.57 4.06
C THR A 130 -9.87 16.43 2.66
N LEU A 131 -9.37 15.47 1.89
CA LEU A 131 -9.83 15.24 0.50
C LEU A 131 -11.30 14.87 0.41
N HIS A 132 -11.80 14.13 1.39
CA HIS A 132 -13.21 13.77 1.46
C HIS A 132 -14.11 14.92 1.97
N GLY A 133 -13.53 15.98 2.54
CA GLY A 133 -14.27 17.12 3.10
C GLY A 133 -14.88 16.82 4.48
N ALA A 134 -14.21 15.98 5.28
CA ALA A 134 -14.70 15.63 6.62
C ALA A 134 -14.59 16.81 7.59
N ASN A 135 -15.67 17.11 8.29
CA ASN A 135 -15.70 18.18 9.30
C ASN A 135 -15.38 17.65 10.71
N THR A 136 -14.16 17.16 10.90
CA THR A 136 -13.71 16.63 12.20
C THR A 136 -13.01 17.70 13.05
N ALA A 137 -12.90 17.45 14.36
CA ALA A 137 -12.16 18.35 15.25
C ALA A 137 -10.69 18.50 14.84
N LYS A 138 -10.06 17.41 14.34
CA LYS A 138 -8.67 17.43 13.84
C LYS A 138 -8.52 18.30 12.60
N ILE A 139 -9.45 18.23 11.64
CA ILE A 139 -9.42 19.02 10.41
C ILE A 139 -9.43 20.52 10.79
N ARG A 140 -10.34 20.94 11.67
CA ARG A 140 -10.41 22.33 12.13
C ARG A 140 -9.18 22.74 12.93
N GLN A 141 -8.69 21.89 13.83
CA GLN A 141 -7.51 22.18 14.65
C GLN A 141 -6.25 22.38 13.81
N TYR A 142 -6.14 21.67 12.70
CA TYR A 142 -4.97 21.71 11.81
C TYR A 142 -5.17 22.65 10.62
N HIS A 143 -6.30 23.35 10.56
CA HIS A 143 -6.68 24.26 9.45
C HIS A 143 -6.62 23.55 8.08
N MET A 144 -6.97 22.26 8.06
CA MET A 144 -6.96 21.47 6.83
C MET A 144 -8.22 21.72 5.98
N ASP A 145 -9.24 22.36 6.53
CA ASP A 145 -10.40 22.93 5.82
C ASP A 145 -10.04 24.14 4.95
N GLU A 146 -8.86 24.75 5.16
CA GLU A 146 -8.31 25.82 4.32
C GLU A 146 -7.41 25.29 3.18
N ASN A 147 -7.12 23.98 3.14
CA ASN A 147 -6.34 23.35 2.09
C ASN A 147 -7.10 23.41 0.75
N SER A 148 -6.43 23.76 -0.35
CA SER A 148 -7.07 23.91 -1.66
C SER A 148 -7.74 22.64 -2.17
N HIS A 149 -7.32 21.47 -1.67
CA HIS A 149 -7.88 20.16 -1.98
C HIS A 149 -8.98 19.71 -1.01
N TYR A 150 -9.43 20.57 -0.08
CA TYR A 150 -10.49 20.20 0.87
C TYR A 150 -11.80 19.88 0.16
N GLY A 151 -12.32 18.66 0.38
CA GLY A 151 -13.57 18.20 -0.21
C GLY A 151 -13.51 17.91 -1.72
N GLU A 152 -12.36 18.03 -2.37
CA GLU A 152 -12.20 17.81 -3.81
C GLU A 152 -12.64 16.41 -4.25
N LEU A 153 -12.42 15.42 -3.38
CA LEU A 153 -12.78 14.02 -3.63
C LEU A 153 -13.95 13.52 -2.75
N SER A 154 -14.85 14.44 -2.38
CA SER A 154 -16.00 14.12 -1.49
C SER A 154 -16.96 13.07 -2.08
N LYS A 155 -16.98 12.88 -3.38
CA LYS A 155 -17.81 11.88 -4.06
C LYS A 155 -17.16 10.49 -4.09
N GLU A 156 -15.85 10.39 -3.87
CA GLU A 156 -15.15 9.14 -3.88
C GLU A 156 -15.25 8.46 -2.51
N PRO A 157 -15.55 7.16 -2.42
CA PRO A 157 -15.55 6.46 -1.15
C PRO A 157 -14.17 6.48 -0.50
N VAL A 158 -14.10 6.67 0.82
CA VAL A 158 -12.83 6.75 1.56
C VAL A 158 -11.96 5.51 1.38
N TYR A 159 -12.57 4.31 1.26
CA TYR A 159 -11.80 3.08 1.01
C TYR A 159 -11.06 3.14 -0.34
N ARG A 160 -11.68 3.73 -1.37
CA ARG A 160 -11.07 3.90 -2.70
C ARG A 160 -9.90 4.89 -2.65
N LEU A 161 -10.06 6.01 -1.94
CA LEU A 161 -8.97 6.96 -1.71
C LEU A 161 -7.80 6.30 -0.99
N ARG A 162 -8.08 5.41 -0.04
CA ARG A 162 -7.05 4.64 0.66
C ARG A 162 -6.33 3.65 -0.27
N GLN A 163 -7.05 2.99 -1.17
CA GLN A 163 -6.43 2.12 -2.18
C GLN A 163 -5.50 2.91 -3.10
N ILE A 164 -5.92 4.09 -3.57
CA ILE A 164 -5.09 4.96 -4.42
C ILE A 164 -3.83 5.43 -3.66
N LEU A 165 -3.97 5.85 -2.39
CA LEU A 165 -2.82 6.24 -1.56
C LEU A 165 -1.84 5.07 -1.37
N ASN A 166 -2.33 3.87 -1.12
CA ASN A 166 -1.50 2.67 -1.03
C ASN A 166 -0.78 2.37 -2.35
N GLU A 167 -1.46 2.52 -3.48
CA GLU A 167 -0.85 2.34 -4.80
C GLU A 167 0.24 3.40 -5.08
N LEU A 168 0.02 4.64 -4.66
CA LEU A 168 1.03 5.70 -4.72
C LEU A 168 2.27 5.34 -3.88
N GLN A 169 2.06 4.70 -2.73
CA GLN A 169 3.16 4.20 -1.89
C GLN A 169 3.90 3.05 -2.56
N VAL A 170 3.19 2.08 -3.12
CA VAL A 170 3.77 0.94 -3.85
C VAL A 170 4.59 1.41 -5.05
N ARG A 171 4.10 2.39 -5.79
CA ARG A 171 4.80 2.98 -6.95
C ARG A 171 5.88 4.00 -6.59
N GLU A 172 6.15 4.18 -5.30
CA GLU A 172 7.21 5.08 -4.80
C GLU A 172 7.00 6.57 -5.14
N TYR A 173 5.74 7.03 -5.19
CA TYR A 173 5.42 8.45 -5.24
C TYR A 173 5.42 9.10 -3.86
N LEU A 174 5.09 8.33 -2.84
CA LEU A 174 5.08 8.74 -1.44
C LEU A 174 5.49 7.58 -0.52
N TYR A 175 5.77 7.91 0.73
CA TYR A 175 5.93 6.91 1.79
C TYR A 175 5.30 7.42 3.09
N VAL A 176 4.98 6.50 3.99
CA VAL A 176 4.51 6.81 5.34
C VAL A 176 5.65 6.55 6.30
N THR A 177 5.96 7.53 7.18
CA THR A 177 7.04 7.37 8.15
C THR A 177 6.72 6.27 9.15
N ALA A 178 7.75 5.57 9.63
CA ALA A 178 7.62 4.49 10.62
C ALA A 178 7.54 4.99 12.07
N ASP A 179 7.56 6.32 12.28
CA ASP A 179 7.47 6.93 13.59
C ASP A 179 6.04 6.88 14.17
N THR A 180 5.90 7.29 15.42
CA THR A 180 4.62 7.33 16.16
C THR A 180 3.53 8.11 15.43
N TYR A 181 3.89 9.04 14.54
CA TYR A 181 2.95 9.93 13.87
C TYR A 181 2.51 9.44 12.49
N SER A 182 3.23 8.46 11.91
CA SER A 182 2.92 7.86 10.60
C SER A 182 2.61 8.91 9.51
N ILE A 183 3.52 9.87 9.34
CA ILE A 183 3.37 11.03 8.46
C ILE A 183 3.54 10.62 7.00
N VAL A 184 2.69 11.15 6.12
CA VAL A 184 2.82 10.96 4.67
C VAL A 184 3.86 11.92 4.10
N ARG A 185 4.88 11.37 3.43
CA ARG A 185 5.98 12.11 2.80
C ARG A 185 6.02 11.84 1.31
N LEU A 186 6.33 12.87 0.52
CA LEU A 186 6.52 12.73 -0.92
C LEU A 186 7.93 12.23 -1.24
N LEU A 187 8.03 11.39 -2.25
CA LEU A 187 9.28 11.00 -2.87
C LEU A 187 9.54 11.85 -4.13
N PRO A 188 10.79 11.96 -4.61
CA PRO A 188 11.13 12.78 -5.79
C PRO A 188 10.26 12.48 -7.02
N LYS A 189 9.86 11.23 -7.21
CA LYS A 189 9.00 10.78 -8.29
C LYS A 189 7.60 11.43 -8.28
N ALA A 190 7.14 11.95 -7.15
CA ALA A 190 5.85 12.61 -7.06
C ALA A 190 5.72 13.81 -8.01
N SER A 191 6.84 14.50 -8.31
CA SER A 191 6.84 15.61 -9.26
C SER A 191 6.43 15.18 -10.68
N GLU A 192 6.87 14.01 -11.13
CA GLU A 192 6.54 13.48 -12.45
C GLU A 192 5.02 13.28 -12.63
N LEU A 193 4.33 12.82 -11.58
CA LEU A 193 2.88 12.65 -11.63
C LEU A 193 2.13 13.98 -11.47
N LEU A 194 2.69 14.94 -10.73
CA LEU A 194 2.09 16.26 -10.52
C LEU A 194 2.21 17.17 -11.75
N ASP A 195 3.11 16.86 -12.69
CA ASP A 195 3.22 17.56 -13.96
C ASP A 195 1.94 17.40 -14.80
N GLU A 196 1.70 18.30 -15.77
CA GLU A 196 0.46 18.33 -16.57
C GLU A 196 0.21 17.01 -17.29
N ASP A 197 1.25 16.40 -17.87
CA ASP A 197 1.17 15.15 -18.63
C ASP A 197 1.16 13.89 -17.76
N GLY A 198 1.36 14.03 -16.44
CA GLY A 198 1.40 12.91 -15.51
C GLY A 198 0.05 12.19 -15.44
N THR A 199 0.04 10.89 -15.74
CA THR A 199 -1.15 10.04 -15.69
C THR A 199 -0.95 8.83 -14.79
N MET A 200 -2.02 8.35 -14.17
CA MET A 200 -1.99 7.17 -13.33
C MET A 200 -3.20 6.27 -13.58
N LEU A 201 -2.91 5.11 -14.17
CA LEU A 201 -3.88 4.03 -14.32
C LEU A 201 -3.66 3.01 -13.21
N MET A 202 -4.75 2.51 -12.63
CA MET A 202 -4.75 1.52 -11.57
C MET A 202 -5.71 0.37 -11.93
N LYS A 203 -5.31 -0.87 -11.67
CA LYS A 203 -6.21 -2.01 -11.73
C LYS A 203 -7.02 -2.06 -10.44
N MET A 204 -8.33 -2.11 -10.59
CA MET A 204 -9.27 -2.25 -9.47
C MET A 204 -10.15 -3.46 -9.72
N ALA A 205 -10.48 -4.19 -8.66
CA ALA A 205 -11.48 -5.26 -8.77
C ALA A 205 -12.82 -4.62 -9.16
N LYS A 206 -13.50 -5.22 -10.14
CA LYS A 206 -14.87 -4.82 -10.45
C LYS A 206 -15.73 -5.00 -9.21
N GLU A 207 -16.46 -3.97 -8.81
CA GLU A 207 -17.42 -4.08 -7.73
C GLU A 207 -18.51 -5.08 -8.15
N GLU A 208 -18.56 -6.24 -7.50
CA GLU A 208 -19.74 -7.07 -7.54
C GLU A 208 -20.91 -6.24 -7.00
N LYS A 209 -21.88 -5.94 -7.84
CA LYS A 209 -23.16 -5.40 -7.38
C LYS A 209 -23.71 -6.41 -6.37
N ARG A 210 -23.50 -6.14 -5.07
CA ARG A 210 -24.18 -6.89 -4.02
C ARG A 210 -25.68 -6.75 -4.26
N ILE A 211 -26.25 -7.74 -4.92
CA ILE A 211 -27.70 -7.91 -4.96
C ILE A 211 -28.05 -8.28 -3.52
N LEU A 212 -28.47 -7.26 -2.76
CA LEU A 212 -29.13 -7.48 -1.48
C LEU A 212 -30.38 -8.30 -1.75
N LYS A 213 -30.31 -9.58 -1.43
CA LYS A 213 -31.50 -10.46 -1.32
C LYS A 213 -32.06 -10.32 0.08
#